data_f2e199bfe624e04f8eecd99d5eea4129
#
_entry.id   f2e199bfe624e04f8eecd99d5eea4129
#
_cell.length_a   1.000
_cell.length_b   1.000
_cell.length_c   1.000
_cell.angle_alpha   90.00
_cell.angle_beta   90.00
_cell.angle_gamma   90.00
#
_symmetry.space_group_name_H-M   'P 1'
#
loop_
_entity.id
_entity.type
_entity.pdbx_description
1 polymer ?
#
loop_
_entity_poly.entity_id
_entity_poly.type
_entity_poly.pdbx_seq_one_letter_code
_entity_poly.pdbx_strand_id
1 'polypeptide(L)'
;MDRDVTDVYREFGDERLPPGQHRTESFPVLSKGNVPRVEREAWTLSVGGAVETPVTLDWDAFTDLGVETQRQDFHCVTGWSKFDCAFTGVPFTAIADHVGVDSDAVHVMFSAADDYTTDLPLDACRHPGTLLAFEFDGDALPRDHGGPVRVVTPHKYAYKGAKWVTGIEFLTERERGFWERRGYSVTANPWREERYDS
;
A
#
# COMPACT_ATOMS: atom_id res chain seq x y z
N MET A 1 8.64 16.04 4.86
CA MET A 1 7.60 17.11 4.91
C MET A 1 6.32 16.45 5.35
N ASP A 2 5.64 16.99 6.36
CA ASP A 2 4.38 16.39 6.82
C ASP A 2 3.25 16.75 5.84
N ARG A 3 2.51 15.75 5.39
CA ARG A 3 1.41 15.90 4.44
C ARG A 3 0.13 15.32 5.04
N ASP A 4 -0.95 16.10 4.98
CA ASP A 4 -2.28 15.62 5.36
C ASP A 4 -3.03 15.12 4.12
N VAL A 5 -3.43 13.86 4.12
CA VAL A 5 -4.21 13.19 3.07
C VAL A 5 -5.50 12.58 3.64
N THR A 6 -5.93 13.08 4.80
CA THR A 6 -7.17 12.59 5.46
C THR A 6 -8.44 12.97 4.69
N ASP A 7 -8.36 13.91 3.78
CA ASP A 7 -9.51 14.38 2.97
C ASP A 7 -9.64 13.66 1.61
N VAL A 8 -8.88 12.58 1.40
CA VAL A 8 -8.96 11.73 0.20
C VAL A 8 -10.41 11.27 -0.12
N TYR A 9 -11.24 11.13 0.91
CA TYR A 9 -12.64 10.74 0.75
C TYR A 9 -13.44 11.69 -0.15
N ARG A 10 -13.06 12.99 -0.23
CA ARG A 10 -13.75 14.00 -1.07
C ARG A 10 -13.71 13.67 -2.56
N GLU A 11 -12.77 12.85 -2.97
CA GLU A 11 -12.69 12.36 -4.35
C GLU A 11 -13.68 11.21 -4.61
N PHE A 12 -14.14 10.51 -3.55
CA PHE A 12 -14.89 9.26 -3.67
C PHE A 12 -16.24 9.26 -2.97
N GLY A 13 -16.50 10.22 -2.07
CA GLY A 13 -17.73 10.30 -1.29
C GLY A 13 -17.84 11.60 -0.48
N ASP A 14 -18.99 11.82 0.13
CA ASP A 14 -19.27 13.04 0.88
C ASP A 14 -18.83 12.97 2.35
N GLU A 15 -18.61 11.76 2.88
CA GLU A 15 -18.28 11.52 4.28
C GLU A 15 -16.90 10.88 4.44
N ARG A 16 -16.16 11.34 5.46
CA ARG A 16 -14.84 10.81 5.82
C ARG A 16 -14.90 9.33 6.21
N LEU A 17 -15.95 8.92 6.94
CA LEU A 17 -16.18 7.51 7.27
C LEU A 17 -16.93 6.82 6.13
N PRO A 18 -16.34 5.85 5.44
CA PRO A 18 -17.03 5.17 4.35
C PRO A 18 -18.28 4.40 4.83
N PRO A 19 -19.28 4.18 3.96
CA PRO A 19 -20.45 3.37 4.28
C PRO A 19 -20.07 1.98 4.80
N GLY A 20 -20.84 1.45 5.76
CA GLY A 20 -20.61 0.12 6.34
C GLY A 20 -19.33 -0.01 7.18
N GLN A 21 -18.70 1.11 7.53
CA GLN A 21 -17.54 1.17 8.44
C GLN A 21 -17.93 1.70 9.81
N HIS A 22 -17.20 1.28 10.85
CA HIS A 22 -17.22 1.93 12.16
C HIS A 22 -15.82 2.42 12.53
N ARG A 23 -15.74 3.54 13.22
CA ARG A 23 -14.47 4.08 13.70
C ARG A 23 -13.93 3.26 14.87
N THR A 24 -12.62 3.02 14.87
CA THR A 24 -11.88 2.39 15.98
C THR A 24 -10.65 3.22 16.36
N GLU A 25 -10.31 3.23 17.65
CA GLU A 25 -9.06 3.81 18.14
C GLU A 25 -7.92 2.77 18.12
N SER A 26 -8.24 1.48 18.15
CA SER A 26 -7.24 0.42 18.01
C SER A 26 -6.76 0.29 16.56
N PHE A 27 -5.63 -0.41 16.38
CA PHE A 27 -5.17 -0.83 15.06
C PHE A 27 -5.16 -2.36 15.02
N PRO A 28 -6.29 -3.01 14.67
CA PRO A 28 -6.38 -4.46 14.67
C PRO A 28 -5.42 -5.11 13.67
N VAL A 29 -4.78 -6.20 14.09
CA VAL A 29 -3.87 -6.98 13.24
C VAL A 29 -4.65 -8.06 12.50
N LEU A 30 -4.57 -8.06 11.18
CA LEU A 30 -5.14 -9.08 10.30
C LEU A 30 -4.05 -9.57 9.34
N SER A 31 -3.91 -10.89 9.20
CA SER A 31 -2.95 -11.51 8.28
C SER A 31 -3.55 -12.77 7.68
N LYS A 32 -3.16 -13.14 6.45
CA LYS A 32 -3.63 -14.37 5.81
C LYS A 32 -3.03 -15.65 6.39
N GLY A 33 -1.96 -15.51 7.16
CA GLY A 33 -1.18 -16.63 7.71
C GLY A 33 -0.18 -16.17 8.75
N ASN A 34 0.93 -16.87 8.83
CA ASN A 34 2.00 -16.56 9.77
C ASN A 34 2.66 -15.20 9.45
N VAL A 35 3.03 -14.47 10.50
CA VAL A 35 3.78 -13.22 10.38
C VAL A 35 5.26 -13.55 10.11
N PRO A 36 5.82 -13.22 8.94
CA PRO A 36 7.20 -13.52 8.62
C PRO A 36 8.15 -12.70 9.48
N ARG A 37 9.37 -13.18 9.63
CA ARG A 37 10.47 -12.44 10.25
C ARG A 37 11.35 -11.86 9.15
N VAL A 38 11.26 -10.56 8.96
CA VAL A 38 12.05 -9.81 8.00
C VAL A 38 12.86 -8.77 8.78
N GLU A 39 14.17 -8.96 8.85
CA GLU A 39 15.04 -8.00 9.51
C GLU A 39 15.31 -6.84 8.53
N ARG A 40 15.29 -5.63 9.04
CA ARG A 40 15.48 -4.41 8.27
C ARG A 40 16.81 -4.40 7.51
N GLU A 41 17.87 -4.89 8.15
CA GLU A 41 19.25 -4.93 7.61
C GLU A 41 19.39 -5.90 6.43
N ALA A 42 18.49 -6.89 6.35
CA ALA A 42 18.46 -7.88 5.27
C ALA A 42 17.33 -7.62 4.25
N TRP A 43 16.51 -6.60 4.52
CA TRP A 43 15.39 -6.29 3.65
C TRP A 43 15.85 -5.65 2.34
N THR A 44 15.22 -6.05 1.25
CA THR A 44 15.41 -5.44 -0.07
C THR A 44 14.06 -5.30 -0.77
N LEU A 45 13.97 -4.33 -1.67
CA LEU A 45 12.83 -4.11 -2.55
C LEU A 45 13.27 -4.31 -4.00
N SER A 46 12.77 -5.36 -4.64
CA SER A 46 12.93 -5.56 -6.09
C SER A 46 11.87 -4.78 -6.84
N VAL A 47 12.26 -3.96 -7.80
CA VAL A 47 11.36 -3.19 -8.66
C VAL A 47 11.65 -3.53 -10.11
N GLY A 48 10.65 -3.98 -10.86
CA GLY A 48 10.82 -4.44 -12.24
C GLY A 48 9.52 -4.49 -13.05
N GLY A 49 9.52 -5.32 -14.11
CA GLY A 49 8.43 -5.37 -15.09
C GLY A 49 8.60 -4.33 -16.18
N ALA A 50 7.53 -3.65 -16.58
CA ALA A 50 7.50 -2.61 -17.61
C ALA A 50 8.12 -1.28 -17.10
N VAL A 51 9.44 -1.25 -17.01
CA VAL A 51 10.26 -0.11 -16.54
C VAL A 51 11.55 0.00 -17.36
N GLU A 52 12.09 1.21 -17.48
CA GLU A 52 13.36 1.45 -18.18
C GLU A 52 14.56 0.82 -17.46
N THR A 53 14.58 0.89 -16.12
CA THR A 53 15.70 0.45 -15.30
C THR A 53 15.24 -0.36 -14.09
N PRO A 54 15.15 -1.71 -14.21
CA PRO A 54 14.88 -2.56 -13.06
C PRO A 54 15.96 -2.45 -11.99
N VAL A 55 15.56 -2.39 -10.72
CA VAL A 55 16.48 -2.22 -9.58
C VAL A 55 16.16 -3.15 -8.42
N THR A 56 17.15 -3.37 -7.58
CA THR A 56 16.96 -3.90 -6.23
C THR A 56 17.53 -2.89 -5.25
N LEU A 57 16.68 -2.33 -4.42
CA LEU A 57 17.03 -1.33 -3.43
C LEU A 57 17.23 -2.02 -2.08
N ASP A 58 18.36 -1.75 -1.42
CA ASP A 58 18.53 -1.98 -0.01
C ASP A 58 17.85 -0.85 0.80
N TRP A 59 17.97 -0.89 2.12
CA TRP A 59 17.33 0.09 2.99
C TRP A 59 17.77 1.51 2.72
N ASP A 60 19.09 1.74 2.55
CA ASP A 60 19.65 3.07 2.39
C ASP A 60 19.27 3.64 1.02
N ALA A 61 19.44 2.88 -0.06
CA ALA A 61 19.01 3.26 -1.41
C ALA A 61 17.49 3.53 -1.49
N PHE A 62 16.68 2.76 -0.78
CA PHE A 62 15.23 2.97 -0.70
C PHE A 62 14.88 4.28 0.00
N THR A 63 15.47 4.56 1.16
CA THR A 63 15.17 5.80 1.91
C THR A 63 15.77 7.05 1.25
N ASP A 64 16.85 6.93 0.50
CA ASP A 64 17.45 8.02 -0.28
C ASP A 64 16.54 8.53 -1.43
N LEU A 65 15.52 7.76 -1.84
CA LEU A 65 14.52 8.22 -2.81
C LEU A 65 13.63 9.36 -2.28
N GLY A 66 13.67 9.60 -0.98
CA GLY A 66 12.93 10.67 -0.32
C GLY A 66 11.90 10.13 0.66
N VAL A 67 11.94 10.65 1.88
CA VAL A 67 11.06 10.25 2.98
C VAL A 67 10.09 11.37 3.30
N GLU A 68 8.83 11.02 3.48
CA GLU A 68 7.81 11.93 3.99
C GLU A 68 6.93 11.27 5.04
N THR A 69 6.32 12.07 5.90
CA THR A 69 5.27 11.64 6.83
C THR A 69 3.93 12.08 6.28
N GLN A 70 3.00 11.14 6.21
CA GLN A 70 1.63 11.39 5.78
C GLN A 70 0.66 11.05 6.89
N ARG A 71 -0.30 11.96 7.16
CA ARG A 71 -1.46 11.66 7.97
C ARG A 71 -2.58 11.17 7.06
N GLN A 72 -3.04 9.95 7.28
CA GLN A 72 -4.06 9.31 6.44
C GLN A 72 -5.03 8.48 7.27
N ASP A 73 -6.17 8.14 6.66
CA ASP A 73 -7.13 7.22 7.24
C ASP A 73 -6.91 5.82 6.68
N PHE A 74 -7.21 4.81 7.50
CA PHE A 74 -7.00 3.41 7.17
C PHE A 74 -8.33 2.66 7.24
N HIS A 75 -8.73 2.01 6.14
CA HIS A 75 -10.05 1.37 5.99
C HIS A 75 -9.90 -0.14 5.76
N CYS A 76 -10.34 -0.94 6.73
CA CYS A 76 -10.31 -2.39 6.60
C CYS A 76 -11.58 -2.92 5.93
N VAL A 77 -11.44 -3.87 5.01
CA VAL A 77 -12.58 -4.53 4.35
C VAL A 77 -13.52 -5.24 5.33
N THR A 78 -13.06 -5.55 6.55
CA THR A 78 -13.87 -6.18 7.61
C THR A 78 -14.76 -5.22 8.37
N GLY A 79 -14.82 -3.94 7.98
CA GLY A 79 -15.83 -3.00 8.47
C GLY A 79 -15.35 -1.99 9.52
N TRP A 80 -14.06 -1.81 9.72
CA TRP A 80 -13.53 -0.78 10.63
C TRP A 80 -12.60 0.21 9.92
N SER A 81 -12.56 1.41 10.45
CA SER A 81 -11.65 2.49 10.00
C SER A 81 -10.92 3.09 11.18
N LYS A 82 -9.61 3.29 11.04
CA LYS A 82 -8.80 4.06 11.98
C LYS A 82 -8.42 5.38 11.31
N PHE A 83 -8.70 6.47 12.01
CA PHE A 83 -8.44 7.82 11.52
C PHE A 83 -7.09 8.35 11.99
N ASP A 84 -6.59 9.35 11.28
CA ASP A 84 -5.44 10.16 11.65
C ASP A 84 -4.15 9.35 11.87
N CYS A 85 -3.95 8.26 11.12
CA CYS A 85 -2.75 7.44 11.15
C CYS A 85 -1.56 8.22 10.55
N ALA A 86 -0.50 8.44 11.32
CA ALA A 86 0.72 9.05 10.80
C ALA A 86 1.68 7.94 10.30
N PHE A 87 1.82 7.81 9.00
CA PHE A 87 2.78 6.89 8.37
C PHE A 87 3.96 7.66 7.81
N THR A 88 5.19 7.20 8.11
CA THR A 88 6.43 7.68 7.50
C THR A 88 6.99 6.64 6.55
N GLY A 89 7.37 7.07 5.34
CA GLY A 89 7.86 6.16 4.31
C GLY A 89 8.27 6.86 3.02
N VAL A 90 8.46 6.09 1.97
CA VAL A 90 8.82 6.57 0.63
C VAL A 90 7.55 6.61 -0.25
N PRO A 91 7.22 7.75 -0.88
CA PRO A 91 6.10 7.83 -1.82
C PRO A 91 6.26 6.84 -2.98
N PHE A 92 5.18 6.18 -3.38
CA PHE A 92 5.22 5.29 -4.54
C PHE A 92 5.70 6.01 -5.80
N THR A 93 5.32 7.27 -5.98
CA THR A 93 5.74 8.09 -7.13
C THR A 93 7.25 8.28 -7.21
N ALA A 94 7.95 8.42 -6.09
CA ALA A 94 9.41 8.53 -6.07
C ALA A 94 10.09 7.25 -6.60
N ILE A 95 9.54 6.08 -6.25
CA ILE A 95 10.02 4.79 -6.76
C ILE A 95 9.73 4.67 -8.27
N ALA A 96 8.50 5.01 -8.69
CA ALA A 96 8.08 4.96 -10.10
C ALA A 96 8.94 5.89 -10.98
N ASP A 97 9.24 7.09 -10.50
CA ASP A 97 10.08 8.06 -11.22
C ASP A 97 11.56 7.60 -11.29
N HIS A 98 12.05 6.94 -10.23
CA HIS A 98 13.40 6.41 -10.18
C HIS A 98 13.66 5.29 -11.21
N VAL A 99 12.67 4.41 -11.44
CA VAL A 99 12.84 3.27 -12.37
C VAL A 99 12.46 3.62 -13.81
N GLY A 100 11.78 4.74 -14.06
CA GLY A 100 11.24 5.10 -15.38
C GLY A 100 10.18 4.10 -15.85
N VAL A 101 8.92 4.33 -15.46
CA VAL A 101 7.82 3.43 -15.82
C VAL A 101 7.48 3.55 -17.29
N ASP A 102 7.43 2.44 -18.02
CA ASP A 102 7.07 2.38 -19.42
C ASP A 102 5.63 2.89 -19.66
N SER A 103 5.41 3.50 -20.81
CA SER A 103 4.12 4.11 -21.17
C SER A 103 2.97 3.12 -21.33
N ASP A 104 3.26 1.84 -21.54
CA ASP A 104 2.29 0.75 -21.68
C ASP A 104 1.99 0.03 -20.35
N ALA A 105 2.69 0.40 -19.26
CA ALA A 105 2.36 -0.08 -17.93
C ALA A 105 0.99 0.44 -17.47
N VAL A 106 0.10 -0.46 -17.07
CA VAL A 106 -1.28 -0.15 -16.66
C VAL A 106 -1.62 -0.61 -15.24
N HIS A 107 -0.86 -1.57 -14.71
CA HIS A 107 -1.06 -2.14 -13.38
C HIS A 107 0.25 -2.30 -12.62
N VAL A 108 0.15 -2.50 -11.33
CA VAL A 108 1.26 -2.78 -10.42
C VAL A 108 0.89 -3.99 -9.57
N MET A 109 1.79 -4.99 -9.53
CA MET A 109 1.72 -6.10 -8.58
C MET A 109 2.68 -5.85 -7.43
N PHE A 110 2.18 -5.86 -6.21
CA PHE A 110 2.98 -5.88 -4.99
C PHE A 110 3.15 -7.31 -4.50
N SER A 111 4.38 -7.68 -4.15
CA SER A 111 4.73 -8.99 -3.58
C SER A 111 5.31 -8.82 -2.18
N ALA A 112 5.05 -9.77 -1.31
CA ALA A 112 5.42 -9.74 0.10
C ALA A 112 6.15 -11.02 0.54
N ALA A 113 6.88 -10.92 1.65
CA ALA A 113 7.71 -12.01 2.20
C ALA A 113 6.90 -13.23 2.71
N ASP A 114 5.58 -13.12 2.82
CA ASP A 114 4.67 -14.21 3.18
C ASP A 114 3.95 -14.83 1.96
N ASP A 115 4.46 -14.62 0.74
CA ASP A 115 3.84 -14.99 -0.53
C ASP A 115 2.48 -14.31 -0.77
N TYR A 116 2.20 -13.20 -0.09
CA TYR A 116 1.06 -12.37 -0.39
C TYR A 116 1.34 -11.55 -1.65
N THR A 117 0.31 -11.43 -2.49
CA THR A 117 0.34 -10.55 -3.66
C THR A 117 -0.95 -9.75 -3.74
N THR A 118 -0.90 -8.53 -4.23
CA THR A 118 -2.08 -7.71 -4.55
C THR A 118 -1.79 -6.80 -5.72
N ASP A 119 -2.75 -6.67 -6.62
CA ASP A 119 -2.64 -5.79 -7.78
C ASP A 119 -3.40 -4.48 -7.57
N LEU A 120 -2.90 -3.42 -8.18
CA LEU A 120 -3.56 -2.12 -8.25
C LEU A 120 -3.40 -1.51 -9.64
N PRO A 121 -4.39 -0.77 -10.18
CA PRO A 121 -4.17 0.09 -11.33
C PRO A 121 -3.04 1.08 -11.06
N LEU A 122 -2.20 1.36 -12.06
CA LEU A 122 -1.04 2.24 -11.93
C LEU A 122 -1.45 3.67 -11.51
N ASP A 123 -2.56 4.17 -12.00
CA ASP A 123 -3.10 5.49 -11.61
C ASP A 123 -3.49 5.53 -10.12
N ALA A 124 -4.06 4.44 -9.59
CA ALA A 124 -4.34 4.32 -8.17
C ALA A 124 -3.05 4.28 -7.34
N CYS A 125 -2.00 3.61 -7.81
CA CYS A 125 -0.70 3.63 -7.15
C CYS A 125 -0.05 5.02 -7.15
N ARG A 126 -0.25 5.80 -8.22
CA ARG A 126 0.26 7.17 -8.33
C ARG A 126 -0.52 8.20 -7.51
N HIS A 127 -1.59 7.78 -6.83
CA HIS A 127 -2.30 8.67 -5.90
C HIS A 127 -1.33 9.20 -4.83
N PRO A 128 -1.38 10.51 -4.51
CA PRO A 128 -0.44 11.15 -3.58
C PRO A 128 -0.36 10.51 -2.19
N GLY A 129 -1.41 9.81 -1.77
CA GLY A 129 -1.46 9.09 -0.49
C GLY A 129 -0.83 7.70 -0.50
N THR A 130 -0.40 7.18 -1.66
CA THR A 130 0.22 5.85 -1.73
C THR A 130 1.68 5.91 -1.28
N LEU A 131 1.97 5.20 -0.19
CA LEU A 131 3.25 5.25 0.51
C LEU A 131 3.76 3.83 0.82
N LEU A 132 5.07 3.60 0.68
CA LEU A 132 5.76 2.44 1.24
C LEU A 132 6.25 2.83 2.64
N ALA A 133 5.45 2.51 3.64
CA ALA A 133 5.63 2.97 5.01
C ALA A 133 6.51 2.03 5.83
N PHE A 134 7.39 2.61 6.66
CA PHE A 134 8.26 1.89 7.59
C PHE A 134 8.14 2.39 9.04
N GLU A 135 7.40 3.50 9.29
CA GLU A 135 7.02 3.96 10.62
C GLU A 135 5.51 4.19 10.71
N PHE A 136 5.00 4.11 11.92
CA PHE A 136 3.63 4.39 12.29
C PHE A 136 3.60 5.18 13.61
N ASP A 137 2.94 6.35 13.60
CA ASP A 137 2.82 7.27 14.74
C ASP A 137 4.18 7.64 15.38
N GLY A 138 5.26 7.73 14.56
CA GLY A 138 6.60 8.12 14.97
C GLY A 138 7.51 6.97 15.46
N ASP A 139 6.98 5.77 15.55
CA ASP A 139 7.74 4.58 15.92
C ASP A 139 7.96 3.66 14.70
N ALA A 140 8.99 2.82 14.76
CA ALA A 140 9.20 1.79 13.73
C ALA A 140 7.94 0.94 13.56
N LEU A 141 7.56 0.69 12.32
CA LEU A 141 6.34 -0.07 12.01
C LEU A 141 6.40 -1.47 12.66
N PRO A 142 5.43 -1.82 13.53
CA PRO A 142 5.41 -3.12 14.17
C PRO A 142 5.43 -4.27 13.17
N ARG A 143 6.13 -5.35 13.49
CA ARG A 143 6.29 -6.51 12.61
C ARG A 143 4.95 -7.08 12.16
N ASP A 144 3.97 -7.22 13.04
CA ASP A 144 2.63 -7.74 12.74
C ASP A 144 1.76 -6.78 11.91
N HIS A 145 2.13 -5.50 11.87
CA HIS A 145 1.55 -4.50 10.97
C HIS A 145 2.28 -4.36 9.63
N GLY A 146 3.34 -5.16 9.39
CA GLY A 146 4.02 -5.21 8.09
C GLY A 146 5.44 -4.67 8.08
N GLY A 147 6.03 -4.39 9.26
CA GLY A 147 7.43 -4.01 9.34
C GLY A 147 8.38 -5.09 8.76
N PRO A 148 9.48 -4.69 8.09
CA PRO A 148 10.01 -3.33 8.06
C PRO A 148 9.29 -2.37 7.11
N VAL A 149 8.64 -2.85 6.03
CA VAL A 149 7.96 -1.97 5.05
C VAL A 149 6.63 -2.57 4.63
N ARG A 150 5.59 -1.72 4.60
CA ARG A 150 4.28 -2.03 4.03
C ARG A 150 3.83 -0.98 3.02
N VAL A 151 2.94 -1.38 2.12
CA VAL A 151 2.19 -0.43 1.30
C VAL A 151 0.99 0.10 2.08
N VAL A 152 0.71 1.39 2.00
CA VAL A 152 -0.52 2.04 2.46
C VAL A 152 -1.16 2.82 1.33
N THR A 153 -2.50 2.71 1.24
CA THR A 153 -3.31 3.30 0.16
C THR A 153 -4.63 3.80 0.77
N PRO A 154 -4.71 5.09 1.19
CA PRO A 154 -5.84 5.59 1.98
C PRO A 154 -7.19 5.54 1.25
N HIS A 155 -7.17 5.52 -0.07
CA HIS A 155 -8.35 5.47 -0.94
C HIS A 155 -8.80 4.04 -1.30
N LYS A 156 -8.19 3.02 -0.68
CA LYS A 156 -8.49 1.59 -0.93
C LYS A 156 -8.73 0.85 0.39
N TYR A 157 -9.49 -0.24 0.33
CA TYR A 157 -9.48 -1.18 1.44
C TYR A 157 -8.07 -1.74 1.68
N ALA A 158 -7.70 -1.85 2.94
CA ALA A 158 -6.34 -2.12 3.42
C ALA A 158 -5.72 -3.44 2.95
N TYR A 159 -6.50 -4.39 2.41
CA TYR A 159 -5.90 -5.59 1.81
C TYR A 159 -5.12 -5.28 0.53
N LYS A 160 -5.33 -4.10 -0.09
CA LYS A 160 -4.51 -3.59 -1.18
C LYS A 160 -3.13 -3.10 -0.71
N GLY A 161 -2.93 -2.92 0.58
CA GLY A 161 -1.67 -2.53 1.19
C GLY A 161 -0.87 -3.75 1.65
N ALA A 162 -0.04 -4.32 0.76
CA ALA A 162 0.82 -5.46 1.10
C ALA A 162 1.71 -5.16 2.30
N LYS A 163 1.67 -6.04 3.32
CA LYS A 163 2.59 -6.05 4.46
C LYS A 163 3.88 -6.76 4.06
N TRP A 164 4.99 -6.43 4.71
CA TRP A 164 6.30 -7.08 4.47
C TRP A 164 6.67 -7.07 2.98
N VAL A 165 6.39 -5.95 2.31
CA VAL A 165 6.58 -5.82 0.86
C VAL A 165 8.06 -5.98 0.49
N THR A 166 8.31 -6.79 -0.55
CA THR A 166 9.65 -7.07 -1.07
C THR A 166 9.74 -6.92 -2.59
N GLY A 167 8.61 -6.71 -3.27
CA GLY A 167 8.59 -6.59 -4.71
C GLY A 167 7.51 -5.66 -5.23
N ILE A 168 7.84 -4.95 -6.31
CA ILE A 168 6.95 -4.14 -7.13
C ILE A 168 7.20 -4.56 -8.59
N GLU A 169 6.16 -4.98 -9.28
CA GLU A 169 6.22 -5.31 -10.70
C GLU A 169 5.21 -4.47 -11.47
N PHE A 170 5.69 -3.69 -12.43
CA PHE A 170 4.86 -2.91 -13.34
C PHE A 170 4.41 -3.80 -14.48
N LEU A 171 3.09 -3.82 -14.76
CA LEU A 171 2.47 -4.75 -15.68
C LEU A 171 1.79 -4.02 -16.85
N THR A 172 1.93 -4.57 -18.05
CA THR A 172 1.25 -4.09 -19.26
C THR A 172 -0.18 -4.62 -19.38
N GLU A 173 -0.52 -5.63 -18.61
CA GLU A 173 -1.87 -6.16 -18.46
C GLU A 173 -2.12 -6.52 -17.01
N ARG A 174 -3.39 -6.64 -16.66
CA ARG A 174 -3.78 -6.92 -15.27
C ARG A 174 -3.56 -8.38 -14.91
N GLU A 175 -2.91 -8.59 -13.75
CA GLU A 175 -2.86 -9.88 -13.06
C GLU A 175 -3.56 -9.78 -11.70
N ARG A 176 -4.27 -10.84 -11.30
CA ARG A 176 -4.96 -10.88 -9.99
C ARG A 176 -4.03 -11.31 -8.87
N GLY A 177 -4.01 -10.56 -7.77
CA GLY A 177 -3.32 -10.92 -6.54
C GLY A 177 -4.06 -11.99 -5.71
N PHE A 178 -3.62 -12.19 -4.48
CA PHE A 178 -4.08 -13.29 -3.60
C PHE A 178 -5.59 -13.24 -3.31
N TRP A 179 -6.10 -12.08 -2.85
CA TRP A 179 -7.53 -11.94 -2.50
C TRP A 179 -8.40 -11.74 -3.75
N GLU A 180 -7.88 -11.06 -4.77
CA GLU A 180 -8.56 -10.83 -6.03
C GLU A 180 -8.86 -12.15 -6.77
N ARG A 181 -7.98 -13.15 -6.67
CA ARG A 181 -8.24 -14.53 -7.15
C ARG A 181 -9.31 -15.28 -6.33
N ARG A 182 -9.66 -14.75 -5.15
CA ARG A 182 -10.67 -15.30 -4.23
C ARG A 182 -11.97 -14.49 -4.23
N GLY A 183 -12.16 -13.63 -5.24
CA GLY A 183 -13.39 -12.88 -5.45
C GLY A 183 -13.46 -11.55 -4.71
N TYR A 184 -12.35 -11.07 -4.13
CA TYR A 184 -12.31 -9.70 -3.60
C TYR A 184 -12.16 -8.70 -4.74
N SER A 185 -12.69 -7.49 -4.54
CA SER A 185 -12.69 -6.43 -5.52
C SER A 185 -11.27 -6.00 -5.92
N VAL A 186 -11.12 -5.70 -7.19
CA VAL A 186 -9.89 -5.14 -7.75
C VAL A 186 -9.73 -3.68 -7.42
N THR A 187 -10.81 -2.94 -7.52
CA THR A 187 -10.84 -1.50 -7.30
C THR A 187 -10.87 -1.15 -5.81
N ALA A 188 -11.49 -2.00 -4.98
CA ALA A 188 -11.46 -1.96 -3.52
C ALA A 188 -11.76 -0.56 -2.92
N ASN A 189 -12.70 0.18 -3.52
CA ASN A 189 -13.04 1.53 -3.06
C ASN A 189 -13.97 1.45 -1.82
N PRO A 190 -13.54 1.98 -0.64
CA PRO A 190 -14.34 1.91 0.58
C PRO A 190 -15.67 2.70 0.50
N TRP A 191 -15.67 3.85 -0.17
CA TRP A 191 -16.87 4.72 -0.29
C TRP A 191 -17.93 4.18 -1.24
N ARG A 192 -17.56 3.18 -2.10
CA ARG A 192 -18.47 2.44 -2.97
C ARG A 192 -18.78 1.05 -2.45
N GLU A 193 -18.29 0.70 -1.24
CA GLU A 193 -18.40 -0.63 -0.64
C GLU A 193 -17.94 -1.76 -1.56
N GLU A 194 -16.92 -1.50 -2.39
CA GLU A 194 -16.38 -2.48 -3.33
C GLU A 194 -15.53 -3.54 -2.60
N ARG A 195 -16.19 -4.43 -1.86
CA ARG A 195 -15.55 -5.51 -1.09
C ARG A 195 -15.23 -6.72 -1.95
N TYR A 196 -16.14 -7.05 -2.86
CA TYR A 196 -16.08 -8.23 -3.72
C TYR A 196 -16.27 -7.84 -5.18
N ASP A 197 -15.72 -8.66 -6.11
CA ASP A 197 -16.04 -8.54 -7.53
C ASP A 197 -17.52 -8.91 -7.73
N SER A 198 -18.23 -8.10 -8.50
CA SER A 198 -19.63 -8.30 -8.91
C SER A 198 -19.70 -9.07 -10.22
#